data_077be5dd7a13aa687f73c4013a8dc192
#
_entry.id   077be5dd7a13aa687f73c4013a8dc192
#
_cell.length_a   1.000
_cell.length_b   1.000
_cell.length_c   1.000
_cell.angle_alpha   90.00
_cell.angle_beta   90.00
_cell.angle_gamma   90.00
#
_symmetry.space_group_name_H-M   'P 1'
#
loop_
_entity.id
_entity.type
_entity.pdbx_description
1 polymer ?
#
loop_
_entity_poly.entity_id
_entity_poly.type
_entity_poly.pdbx_seq_one_letter_code
_entity_poly.pdbx_strand_id
1 'polypeptide(L)'
;MWDTILKIANILALIAVPIIAVCVGQFLQNRAAKREDKMAIFQCLMTHRATGWAHQDTVNALNTIDIVFADDVVVRKCWADLLSKYKPNYSAQEITTAQCKLLEAMARALGYEKKITWETIQNPYLPDGLIQRMENAAKFEKGQLAMAEFMTNIAGNPTPLGNAMLQQAAKQEDKNNANA
;
A
#
# COMPACT_ATOMS: atom_id res chain seq x y z
N MET A 1 -62.94 10.09 23.67
CA MET A 1 -61.91 10.91 22.99
C MET A 1 -60.49 10.49 23.35
N TRP A 2 -60.12 10.39 24.64
CA TRP A 2 -58.76 9.92 25.04
C TRP A 2 -58.46 8.49 24.60
N ASP A 3 -59.40 7.54 24.68
CA ASP A 3 -59.17 6.15 24.26
C ASP A 3 -58.94 6.01 22.76
N THR A 4 -59.56 6.87 21.96
CA THR A 4 -59.35 6.87 20.50
C THR A 4 -57.95 7.42 20.16
N ILE A 5 -57.48 8.43 20.85
CA ILE A 5 -56.13 9.01 20.68
C ILE A 5 -55.06 7.97 21.06
N LEU A 6 -55.25 7.27 22.18
CA LEU A 6 -54.34 6.20 22.62
C LEU A 6 -54.26 5.02 21.64
N LYS A 7 -55.39 4.62 21.05
CA LYS A 7 -55.44 3.57 20.02
C LYS A 7 -54.68 3.97 18.77
N ILE A 8 -54.86 5.21 18.31
CA ILE A 8 -54.14 5.74 17.13
C ILE A 8 -52.64 5.83 17.44
N ALA A 9 -52.26 6.32 18.60
CA ALA A 9 -50.84 6.40 19.01
C ALA A 9 -50.18 5.02 19.06
N ASN A 10 -50.87 4.01 19.59
CA ASN A 10 -50.38 2.63 19.63
C ASN A 10 -50.17 2.03 18.23
N ILE A 11 -51.09 2.29 17.30
CA ILE A 11 -50.96 1.80 15.91
C ILE A 11 -49.79 2.49 15.22
N LEU A 12 -49.63 3.81 15.40
CA LEU A 12 -48.50 4.55 14.86
C LEU A 12 -47.17 4.08 15.45
N ALA A 13 -47.11 3.83 16.75
CA ALA A 13 -45.90 3.30 17.41
C ALA A 13 -45.54 1.91 16.88
N LEU A 14 -46.55 1.04 16.68
CA LEU A 14 -46.33 -0.33 16.17
C LEU A 14 -45.68 -0.34 14.77
N ILE A 15 -45.93 0.67 13.94
CA ILE A 15 -45.34 0.81 12.61
C ILE A 15 -44.03 1.59 12.67
N ALA A 16 -44.00 2.66 13.45
CA ALA A 16 -42.83 3.56 13.50
C ALA A 16 -41.59 2.88 14.15
N VAL A 17 -41.80 2.11 15.22
CA VAL A 17 -40.67 1.46 15.95
C VAL A 17 -39.84 0.54 15.06
N PRO A 18 -40.39 -0.41 14.28
CA PRO A 18 -39.58 -1.26 13.42
C PRO A 18 -38.88 -0.47 12.31
N ILE A 19 -39.49 0.56 11.75
CA ILE A 19 -38.85 1.41 10.72
C ILE A 19 -37.64 2.14 11.31
N ILE A 20 -37.80 2.76 12.47
CA ILE A 20 -36.72 3.46 13.17
C ILE A 20 -35.58 2.46 13.50
N ALA A 21 -35.93 1.27 14.00
CA ALA A 21 -34.92 0.25 14.31
C ALA A 21 -34.10 -0.17 13.09
N VAL A 22 -34.72 -0.36 11.92
CA VAL A 22 -34.05 -0.68 10.67
C VAL A 22 -33.16 0.49 10.23
N CYS A 23 -33.66 1.72 10.25
CA CYS A 23 -32.88 2.91 9.86
C CYS A 23 -31.64 3.09 10.76
N VAL A 24 -31.81 2.96 12.07
CA VAL A 24 -30.70 3.03 13.04
C VAL A 24 -29.72 1.89 12.80
N GLY A 25 -30.19 0.66 12.60
CA GLY A 25 -29.36 -0.49 12.28
C GLY A 25 -28.51 -0.28 11.02
N GLN A 26 -29.11 0.19 9.94
CA GLN A 26 -28.41 0.49 8.69
C GLN A 26 -27.39 1.63 8.87
N PHE A 27 -27.73 2.67 9.61
CA PHE A 27 -26.82 3.77 9.90
C PHE A 27 -25.57 3.30 10.66
N LEU A 28 -25.76 2.47 11.69
CA LEU A 28 -24.64 1.90 12.46
C LEU A 28 -23.78 0.94 11.62
N GLN A 29 -24.41 0.10 10.79
CA GLN A 29 -23.69 -0.79 9.87
C GLN A 29 -22.85 -0.01 8.86
N ASN A 30 -23.41 1.02 8.24
CA ASN A 30 -22.68 1.85 7.28
C ASN A 30 -21.50 2.57 7.93
N ARG A 31 -21.65 3.03 9.18
CA ARG A 31 -20.57 3.65 9.94
C ARG A 31 -19.48 2.65 10.31
N ALA A 32 -19.86 1.42 10.68
CA ALA A 32 -18.93 0.35 10.97
C ALA A 32 -18.13 -0.05 9.72
N ALA A 33 -18.79 -0.25 8.58
CA ALA A 33 -18.15 -0.58 7.31
C ALA A 33 -17.14 0.50 6.89
N LYS A 34 -17.52 1.77 6.92
CA LYS A 34 -16.57 2.88 6.62
C LYS A 34 -15.34 2.87 7.54
N ARG A 35 -15.52 2.53 8.82
CA ARG A 35 -14.41 2.44 9.76
C ARG A 35 -13.54 1.23 9.48
N GLU A 36 -14.11 0.12 9.04
CA GLU A 36 -13.41 -1.10 8.64
C GLU A 36 -12.54 -0.86 7.41
N ASP A 37 -13.07 -0.18 6.38
CA ASP A 37 -12.32 0.21 5.19
C ASP A 37 -11.10 1.08 5.55
N LYS A 38 -11.30 2.11 6.40
CA LYS A 38 -10.21 2.96 6.90
C LYS A 38 -9.17 2.16 7.68
N MET A 39 -9.62 1.20 8.49
CA MET A 39 -8.74 0.33 9.26
C MET A 39 -7.93 -0.60 8.36
N ALA A 40 -8.51 -1.15 7.31
CA ALA A 40 -7.82 -2.03 6.37
C ALA A 40 -6.64 -1.32 5.68
N ILE A 41 -6.84 -0.08 5.20
CA ILE A 41 -5.77 0.74 4.63
C ILE A 41 -4.68 1.01 5.68
N PHE A 42 -5.07 1.46 6.87
CA PHE A 42 -4.12 1.76 7.94
C PHE A 42 -3.29 0.53 8.33
N GLN A 43 -3.91 -0.64 8.50
CA GLN A 43 -3.22 -1.88 8.81
C GLN A 43 -2.26 -2.31 7.70
N CYS A 44 -2.67 -2.22 6.44
CA CYS A 44 -1.81 -2.52 5.29
C CYS A 44 -0.54 -1.66 5.32
N LEU A 45 -0.67 -0.34 5.46
CA LEU A 45 0.47 0.59 5.49
C LEU A 45 1.34 0.39 6.73
N MET A 46 0.75 0.15 7.90
CA MET A 46 1.49 -0.15 9.13
C MET A 46 2.28 -1.45 9.04
N THR A 47 1.73 -2.47 8.41
CA THR A 47 2.40 -3.78 8.23
C THR A 47 3.66 -3.63 7.39
N HIS A 48 3.61 -2.86 6.33
CA HIS A 48 4.71 -2.72 5.37
C HIS A 48 5.62 -1.51 5.63
N ARG A 49 5.47 -0.81 6.76
CA ARG A 49 6.24 0.43 7.03
C ARG A 49 7.75 0.22 7.14
N ALA A 50 8.18 -0.99 7.55
CA ALA A 50 9.60 -1.34 7.69
C ALA A 50 10.29 -1.63 6.36
N THR A 51 9.54 -2.12 5.37
CA THR A 51 10.06 -2.60 4.08
C THR A 51 9.85 -1.60 2.94
N GLY A 52 9.34 -0.42 3.28
CA GLY A 52 8.91 0.58 2.28
C GLY A 52 7.56 0.23 1.65
N TRP A 53 6.93 1.20 1.02
CA TRP A 53 5.59 1.05 0.46
C TRP A 53 5.60 0.73 -1.04
N ALA A 54 6.61 -0.03 -1.51
CA ALA A 54 6.69 -0.47 -2.91
C ALA A 54 5.94 -1.79 -3.18
N HIS A 55 5.38 -2.43 -2.13
CA HIS A 55 4.57 -3.63 -2.28
C HIS A 55 3.23 -3.31 -2.96
N GLN A 56 2.73 -4.21 -3.81
CA GLN A 56 1.49 -3.98 -4.59
C GLN A 56 0.30 -3.62 -3.69
N ASP A 57 0.13 -4.28 -2.55
CA ASP A 57 -0.97 -4.02 -1.64
C ASP A 57 -0.91 -2.61 -1.03
N THR A 58 0.30 -2.11 -0.73
CA THR A 58 0.47 -0.75 -0.23
C THR A 58 0.19 0.30 -1.31
N VAL A 59 0.59 0.03 -2.56
CA VAL A 59 0.26 0.90 -3.69
C VAL A 59 -1.25 0.97 -3.90
N ASN A 60 -1.94 -0.18 -3.85
CA ASN A 60 -3.40 -0.24 -3.94
C ASN A 60 -4.07 0.53 -2.79
N ALA A 61 -3.59 0.35 -1.55
CA ALA A 61 -4.09 1.07 -0.38
C ALA A 61 -3.90 2.59 -0.51
N LEU A 62 -2.72 3.04 -0.96
CA LEU A 62 -2.43 4.46 -1.18
C LEU A 62 -3.35 5.09 -2.23
N ASN A 63 -3.63 4.39 -3.32
CA ASN A 63 -4.51 4.88 -4.39
C ASN A 63 -5.99 5.01 -3.96
N THR A 64 -6.39 4.37 -2.87
CA THR A 64 -7.77 4.44 -2.36
C THR A 64 -7.97 5.44 -1.22
N ILE A 65 -6.90 6.09 -0.73
CA ILE A 65 -6.96 7.03 0.40
C ILE A 65 -7.97 8.16 0.18
N ASP A 66 -7.95 8.79 -1.00
CA ASP A 66 -8.83 9.93 -1.29
C ASP A 66 -10.31 9.54 -1.29
N ILE A 67 -10.64 8.28 -1.55
CA ILE A 67 -11.99 7.74 -1.52
C ILE A 67 -12.40 7.39 -0.09
N VAL A 68 -11.58 6.58 0.58
CA VAL A 68 -11.92 6.01 1.90
C VAL A 68 -11.82 7.04 3.02
N PHE A 69 -10.85 7.98 2.93
CA PHE A 69 -10.68 9.09 3.86
C PHE A 69 -11.23 10.42 3.31
N ALA A 70 -12.24 10.38 2.43
CA ALA A 70 -12.82 11.58 1.82
C ALA A 70 -13.27 12.62 2.87
N ASP A 71 -13.80 12.15 4.01
CA ASP A 71 -14.29 12.98 5.11
C ASP A 71 -13.17 13.49 6.04
N ASP A 72 -11.92 12.99 5.91
CA ASP A 72 -10.80 13.29 6.80
C ASP A 72 -9.80 14.25 6.15
N VAL A 73 -10.04 15.54 6.28
CA VAL A 73 -9.22 16.60 5.67
C VAL A 73 -7.74 16.50 6.06
N VAL A 74 -7.43 16.11 7.31
CA VAL A 74 -6.05 16.00 7.80
C VAL A 74 -5.32 14.86 7.13
N VAL A 75 -5.94 13.69 7.00
CA VAL A 75 -5.36 12.52 6.31
C VAL A 75 -5.10 12.86 4.85
N ARG A 76 -6.07 13.45 4.15
CA ARG A 76 -5.91 13.85 2.75
C ARG A 76 -4.80 14.87 2.53
N LYS A 77 -4.63 15.82 3.45
CA LYS A 77 -3.54 16.80 3.41
C LYS A 77 -2.18 16.12 3.59
N CYS A 78 -2.05 15.19 4.52
CA CYS A 78 -0.82 14.41 4.71
C CYS A 78 -0.53 13.53 3.50
N TRP A 79 -1.56 12.94 2.88
CA TRP A 79 -1.42 12.17 1.64
C TRP A 79 -0.92 13.05 0.48
N ALA A 80 -1.51 14.21 0.27
CA ALA A 80 -1.07 15.14 -0.77
C ALA A 80 0.38 15.62 -0.55
N ASP A 81 0.78 15.87 0.71
CA ASP A 81 2.17 16.21 1.05
C ASP A 81 3.12 15.06 0.71
N LEU A 82 2.80 13.83 1.09
CA LEU A 82 3.59 12.65 0.77
C LEU A 82 3.69 12.44 -0.75
N LEU A 83 2.57 12.53 -1.49
CA LEU A 83 2.55 12.36 -2.93
C LEU A 83 3.44 13.38 -3.64
N SER A 84 3.51 14.61 -3.12
CA SER A 84 4.39 15.65 -3.65
C SER A 84 5.88 15.32 -3.48
N LYS A 85 6.25 14.49 -2.50
CA LYS A 85 7.62 14.10 -2.16
C LYS A 85 8.14 12.87 -2.92
N TYR A 86 7.29 12.16 -3.64
CA TYR A 86 7.74 11.10 -4.56
C TYR A 86 8.39 11.63 -5.86
N LYS A 87 8.75 12.92 -5.89
CA LYS A 87 9.50 13.53 -7.00
C LYS A 87 11.03 13.39 -6.75
N PRO A 88 11.87 13.44 -7.82
CA PRO A 88 13.31 13.17 -7.74
C PRO A 88 14.13 14.05 -6.77
N ASN A 89 13.58 15.16 -6.29
CA ASN A 89 14.30 16.17 -5.51
C ASN A 89 14.21 15.97 -3.99
N TYR A 90 13.53 14.93 -3.50
CA TYR A 90 13.36 14.70 -2.06
C TYR A 90 14.22 13.53 -1.58
N SER A 91 14.75 13.68 -0.37
CA SER A 91 15.53 12.63 0.27
C SER A 91 14.65 11.50 0.80
N ALA A 92 15.20 10.30 0.94
CA ALA A 92 14.52 9.17 1.56
C ALA A 92 14.00 9.50 2.98
N GLN A 93 14.73 10.32 3.73
CA GLN A 93 14.34 10.74 5.07
C GLN A 93 13.08 11.62 5.07
N GLU A 94 12.94 12.53 4.10
CA GLU A 94 11.75 13.38 3.96
C GLU A 94 10.51 12.56 3.59
N ILE A 95 10.68 11.58 2.70
CA ILE A 95 9.63 10.63 2.33
C ILE A 95 9.20 9.82 3.55
N THR A 96 10.13 9.23 4.29
CA THR A 96 9.85 8.46 5.51
C THR A 96 9.12 9.31 6.55
N THR A 97 9.56 10.56 6.75
CA THR A 97 8.90 11.48 7.66
C THR A 97 7.45 11.77 7.25
N ALA A 98 7.20 11.96 5.95
CA ALA A 98 5.85 12.19 5.44
C ALA A 98 4.97 10.92 5.55
N GLN A 99 5.53 9.73 5.34
CA GLN A 99 4.85 8.46 5.59
C GLN A 99 4.43 8.32 7.05
N CYS A 100 5.32 8.61 7.99
CA CYS A 100 5.00 8.59 9.42
C CYS A 100 3.89 9.58 9.79
N LYS A 101 3.91 10.80 9.23
CA LYS A 101 2.85 11.80 9.44
C LYS A 101 1.50 11.32 8.90
N LEU A 102 1.48 10.66 7.76
CA LEU A 102 0.25 10.09 7.19
C LEU A 102 -0.31 9.00 8.11
N LEU A 103 0.54 8.08 8.59
CA LEU A 103 0.13 7.02 9.52
C LEU A 103 -0.38 7.59 10.84
N GLU A 104 0.26 8.63 11.39
CA GLU A 104 -0.22 9.32 12.59
C GLU A 104 -1.58 9.95 12.37
N ALA A 105 -1.79 10.64 11.24
CA ALA A 105 -3.08 11.23 10.90
C ALA A 105 -4.18 10.17 10.78
N MET A 106 -3.90 9.02 10.14
CA MET A 106 -4.84 7.90 10.05
C MET A 106 -5.13 7.28 11.42
N ALA A 107 -4.12 7.08 12.27
CA ALA A 107 -4.31 6.59 13.63
C ALA A 107 -5.22 7.50 14.44
N ARG A 108 -5.07 8.82 14.30
CA ARG A 108 -5.93 9.82 14.94
C ARG A 108 -7.36 9.74 14.42
N ALA A 109 -7.57 9.67 13.10
CA ALA A 109 -8.88 9.55 12.49
C ALA A 109 -9.63 8.26 12.92
N LEU A 110 -8.88 7.19 13.23
CA LEU A 110 -9.40 5.92 13.73
C LEU A 110 -9.59 5.87 15.26
N GLY A 111 -9.19 6.94 15.99
CA GLY A 111 -9.30 7.01 17.44
C GLY A 111 -8.18 6.28 18.21
N TYR A 112 -7.04 6.04 17.58
CA TYR A 112 -5.85 5.42 18.18
C TYR A 112 -4.81 6.43 18.66
N GLU A 113 -5.10 7.73 18.69
CA GLU A 113 -4.17 8.81 19.04
C GLU A 113 -3.40 8.57 20.36
N LYS A 114 -4.08 8.00 21.38
CA LYS A 114 -3.47 7.70 22.68
C LYS A 114 -2.70 6.36 22.73
N LYS A 115 -2.86 5.51 21.72
CA LYS A 115 -2.32 4.13 21.70
C LYS A 115 -1.16 3.98 20.73
N ILE A 116 -1.13 4.77 19.67
CA ILE A 116 -0.12 4.72 18.62
C ILE A 116 0.63 6.03 18.64
N THR A 117 1.86 5.98 19.16
CA THR A 117 2.76 7.12 19.23
C THR A 117 3.63 7.20 17.99
N TRP A 118 4.23 8.35 17.75
CA TRP A 118 5.25 8.55 16.74
C TRP A 118 6.37 7.50 16.83
N GLU A 119 6.85 7.22 18.03
CA GLU A 119 7.87 6.19 18.28
C GLU A 119 7.45 4.80 17.82
N THR A 120 6.18 4.43 18.07
CA THR A 120 5.63 3.14 17.60
C THR A 120 5.63 3.04 16.08
N ILE A 121 5.38 4.15 15.39
CA ILE A 121 5.37 4.19 13.92
C ILE A 121 6.79 4.10 13.38
N GLN A 122 7.74 4.83 13.97
CA GLN A 122 9.13 4.90 13.52
C GLN A 122 9.95 3.65 13.80
N ASN A 123 9.60 2.87 14.83
CA ASN A 123 10.37 1.71 15.27
C ASN A 123 9.64 0.40 14.94
N PRO A 124 9.60 -0.02 13.66
CA PRO A 124 9.05 -1.31 13.28
C PRO A 124 9.96 -2.44 13.76
N TYR A 125 9.38 -3.57 14.14
CA TYR A 125 10.16 -4.79 14.32
C TYR A 125 10.63 -5.30 12.95
N LEU A 126 11.92 -5.40 12.77
CA LEU A 126 12.56 -5.93 11.57
C LEU A 126 13.72 -6.85 11.97
N PRO A 127 13.57 -8.18 11.88
CA PRO A 127 14.60 -9.12 12.29
C PRO A 127 15.80 -9.10 11.32
N ASP A 128 17.00 -9.25 11.86
CA ASP A 128 18.27 -9.22 11.09
C ASP A 128 18.28 -10.19 9.91
N GLY A 129 17.70 -11.39 10.10
CA GLY A 129 17.60 -12.38 9.02
C GLY A 129 16.72 -11.91 7.84
N LEU A 130 15.75 -11.04 8.06
CA LEU A 130 14.97 -10.44 6.98
C LEU A 130 15.75 -9.33 6.29
N ILE A 131 16.45 -8.49 7.05
CA ILE A 131 17.34 -7.44 6.51
C ILE A 131 18.37 -8.07 5.56
N GLN A 132 19.07 -9.11 5.99
CA GLN A 132 20.06 -9.82 5.16
C GLN A 132 19.45 -10.40 3.88
N ARG A 133 18.23 -10.97 3.95
CA ARG A 133 17.53 -11.48 2.76
C ARG A 133 17.23 -10.36 1.76
N MET A 134 16.73 -9.22 2.26
CA MET A 134 16.43 -8.05 1.42
C MET A 134 17.71 -7.49 0.77
N GLU A 135 18.80 -7.37 1.52
CA GLU A 135 20.09 -6.93 0.98
C GLU A 135 20.65 -7.89 -0.09
N ASN A 136 20.57 -9.19 0.16
CA ASN A 136 21.01 -10.19 -0.80
C ASN A 136 20.13 -10.19 -2.07
N ALA A 137 18.82 -10.05 -1.94
CA ALA A 137 17.93 -9.90 -3.07
C ALA A 137 18.26 -8.66 -3.91
N ALA A 138 18.49 -7.51 -3.27
CA ALA A 138 18.89 -6.28 -3.95
C ALA A 138 20.26 -6.39 -4.65
N LYS A 139 21.23 -7.09 -4.04
CA LYS A 139 22.53 -7.36 -4.67
C LYS A 139 22.40 -8.27 -5.88
N PHE A 140 21.55 -9.31 -5.77
CA PHE A 140 21.28 -10.23 -6.87
C PHE A 140 20.62 -9.52 -8.05
N GLU A 141 19.59 -8.70 -7.78
CA GLU A 141 18.91 -7.91 -8.80
C GLU A 141 19.86 -6.94 -9.52
N LYS A 142 20.71 -6.22 -8.77
CA LYS A 142 21.76 -5.36 -9.35
C LYS A 142 22.73 -6.16 -10.22
N GLY A 143 23.11 -7.35 -9.80
CA GLY A 143 23.97 -8.23 -10.58
C GLY A 143 23.32 -8.68 -11.89
N GLN A 144 22.03 -9.02 -11.85
CA GLN A 144 21.28 -9.39 -13.06
C GLN A 144 21.16 -8.22 -14.04
N LEU A 145 20.85 -7.00 -13.53
CA LEU A 145 20.79 -5.79 -14.36
C LEU A 145 22.15 -5.49 -15.01
N ALA A 146 23.23 -5.51 -14.25
CA ALA A 146 24.57 -5.29 -14.78
C ALA A 146 24.96 -6.31 -15.85
N MET A 147 24.59 -7.59 -15.65
CA MET A 147 24.81 -8.64 -16.65
C MET A 147 23.99 -8.41 -17.91
N ALA A 148 22.72 -8.01 -17.77
CA ALA A 148 21.85 -7.69 -18.91
C ALA A 148 22.39 -6.48 -19.70
N GLU A 149 22.84 -5.43 -19.02
CA GLU A 149 23.47 -4.27 -19.65
C GLU A 149 24.76 -4.65 -20.39
N PHE A 150 25.60 -5.48 -19.76
CA PHE A 150 26.84 -6.01 -20.37
C PHE A 150 26.52 -6.79 -21.66
N MET A 151 25.55 -7.71 -21.61
CA MET A 151 25.13 -8.48 -22.78
C MET A 151 24.55 -7.59 -23.90
N THR A 152 23.78 -6.58 -23.54
CA THR A 152 23.22 -5.61 -24.51
C THR A 152 24.33 -4.79 -25.18
N ASN A 153 25.34 -4.36 -24.40
CA ASN A 153 26.47 -3.61 -24.93
C ASN A 153 27.36 -4.47 -25.86
N ILE A 154 27.54 -5.75 -25.54
CA ILE A 154 28.26 -6.67 -26.44
C ILE A 154 27.50 -6.90 -27.74
N ALA A 155 26.17 -7.07 -27.66
CA ALA A 155 25.33 -7.29 -28.84
C ALA A 155 25.21 -6.03 -29.72
N GLY A 156 25.23 -4.83 -29.13
CA GLY A 156 25.09 -3.54 -29.83
C GLY A 156 26.41 -2.97 -30.38
N ASN A 157 27.57 -3.32 -29.79
CA ASN A 157 28.90 -2.94 -30.24
C ASN A 157 29.76 -4.21 -30.42
N PRO A 158 29.97 -4.62 -31.65
CA PRO A 158 30.80 -5.83 -31.92
C PRO A 158 32.28 -5.52 -31.59
N THR A 159 32.64 -5.63 -30.32
CA THR A 159 34.02 -5.73 -29.90
C THR A 159 34.60 -7.03 -30.41
N PRO A 160 35.93 -7.14 -30.64
CA PRO A 160 36.55 -8.39 -31.07
C PRO A 160 36.18 -9.60 -30.19
N LEU A 161 35.99 -9.37 -28.90
CA LEU A 161 35.56 -10.38 -27.93
C LEU A 161 34.05 -10.75 -28.12
N GLY A 162 33.17 -9.78 -28.37
CA GLY A 162 31.75 -10.00 -28.63
C GLY A 162 31.53 -10.80 -29.93
N ASN A 163 32.26 -10.46 -30.97
CA ASN A 163 32.27 -11.19 -32.24
C ASN A 163 32.74 -12.63 -32.08
N ALA A 164 33.78 -12.86 -31.27
CA ALA A 164 34.29 -14.22 -31.00
C ALA A 164 33.27 -15.06 -30.22
N MET A 165 32.54 -14.48 -29.23
CA MET A 165 31.50 -15.15 -28.49
C MET A 165 30.28 -15.47 -29.35
N LEU A 166 29.83 -14.55 -30.18
CA LEU A 166 28.73 -14.78 -31.13
C LEU A 166 29.05 -15.86 -32.16
N GLN A 167 30.27 -15.89 -32.68
CA GLN A 167 30.74 -16.94 -33.58
C GLN A 167 30.85 -18.30 -32.91
N GLN A 168 31.23 -18.36 -31.62
CA GLN A 168 31.24 -19.63 -30.87
C GLN A 168 29.81 -20.14 -30.61
N ALA A 169 28.87 -19.26 -30.27
CA ALA A 169 27.47 -19.62 -30.06
C ALA A 169 26.83 -20.16 -31.36
N ALA A 170 27.04 -19.48 -32.48
CA ALA A 170 26.52 -19.92 -33.80
C ALA A 170 27.12 -21.29 -34.22
N LYS A 171 28.41 -21.53 -33.98
CA LYS A 171 29.04 -22.82 -34.26
C LYS A 171 28.51 -23.96 -33.36
N GLN A 172 28.02 -23.65 -32.19
CA GLN A 172 27.46 -24.61 -31.24
C GLN A 172 26.01 -24.99 -31.63
N GLU A 173 25.23 -24.02 -32.14
CA GLU A 173 23.90 -24.26 -32.70
C GLU A 173 23.95 -25.15 -33.98
N ASP A 174 24.89 -24.83 -34.89
CA ASP A 174 25.08 -25.64 -36.11
C ASP A 174 25.50 -27.09 -35.80
N LYS A 175 26.30 -27.31 -34.78
CA LYS A 175 26.66 -28.67 -34.33
C LYS A 175 25.51 -29.43 -33.70
N ASN A 176 24.63 -28.74 -32.98
CA ASN A 176 23.47 -29.37 -32.38
C ASN A 176 22.38 -29.73 -33.44
N ASN A 177 22.23 -28.87 -34.46
CA ASN A 177 21.30 -29.12 -35.56
C ASN A 177 21.82 -30.20 -36.54
N ALA A 178 23.12 -30.43 -36.61
CA ALA A 178 23.71 -31.48 -37.45
C ALA A 178 23.70 -32.89 -36.81
N ASN A 179 23.41 -32.96 -35.51
CA ASN A 179 23.30 -34.19 -34.72
C ASN A 179 21.87 -34.58 -34.35
N ALA A 180 20.85 -33.86 -34.82
CA ALA A 180 19.43 -34.13 -34.67
C ALA A 180 18.83 -34.65 -35.98
#